data_be946429914386f54ec328b56c8e40ab
#
_entry.id   be946429914386f54ec328b56c8e40ab
#
_cell.length_a   1.000
_cell.length_b   1.000
_cell.length_c   1.000
_cell.angle_alpha   90.00
_cell.angle_beta   90.00
_cell.angle_gamma   90.00
#
_symmetry.space_group_name_H-M   'P 1'
#
loop_
_entity.id
_entity.type
_entity.pdbx_description
1 polymer ?
#
loop_
_entity_poly.entity_id
_entity_poly.type
_entity_poly.pdbx_seq_one_letter_code
_entity_poly.pdbx_strand_id
1 'polypeptide(L)'
;METQDGIGTRSQRRSIGHAVGQGVELAVACLITYVLITQILIRVYSVSREDDLLGGMWAVVATIFVYRESYQKSVSAAISRMSATVLSFALCLLYLLFLPFHALGLAALIGIGAVVLILVNRSEDVITASITTTVVMVVAAISPQHAWTQPILRLLDTNIGMAVGIAAAWTSLKLGSQTDRRSPATARKL
;
A
#
# COMPACT_ATOMS: atom_id res chain seq x y z
N MET A 1 33.37 -36.65 6.77
CA MET A 1 31.91 -36.54 6.47
C MET A 1 31.26 -35.39 7.25
N GLU A 2 32.06 -34.38 7.65
CA GLU A 2 31.66 -33.36 8.65
C GLU A 2 31.64 -31.92 8.14
N THR A 3 31.82 -31.71 6.82
CA THR A 3 31.90 -30.35 6.23
C THR A 3 30.63 -29.86 5.52
N GLN A 4 29.58 -30.69 5.36
CA GLN A 4 28.33 -30.27 4.70
C GLN A 4 27.31 -29.62 5.64
N ASP A 5 27.29 -29.95 6.94
CA ASP A 5 26.32 -29.42 7.90
C ASP A 5 26.59 -27.96 8.28
N GLY A 6 27.82 -27.48 8.20
CA GLY A 6 28.20 -26.12 8.56
C GLY A 6 27.79 -25.05 7.52
N ILE A 7 27.66 -25.42 6.26
CA ILE A 7 27.33 -24.50 5.17
C ILE A 7 25.80 -24.22 5.14
N GLY A 8 24.99 -25.25 5.40
CA GLY A 8 23.53 -25.14 5.44
C GLY A 8 23.04 -24.21 6.56
N THR A 9 23.61 -24.33 7.75
CA THR A 9 23.22 -23.54 8.92
C THR A 9 23.59 -22.05 8.80
N ARG A 10 24.69 -21.71 8.17
CA ARG A 10 25.10 -20.31 7.92
C ARG A 10 24.24 -19.63 6.86
N SER A 11 23.87 -20.34 5.79
CA SER A 11 22.97 -19.83 4.75
C SER A 11 21.58 -19.58 5.32
N GLN A 12 21.07 -20.51 6.11
CA GLN A 12 19.75 -20.39 6.74
C GLN A 12 19.68 -19.25 7.76
N ARG A 13 20.73 -19.06 8.57
CA ARG A 13 20.79 -17.93 9.52
C ARG A 13 20.84 -16.56 8.82
N ARG A 14 21.51 -16.44 7.67
CA ARG A 14 21.52 -15.21 6.86
C ARG A 14 20.13 -14.93 6.27
N SER A 15 19.45 -15.96 5.79
CA SER A 15 18.09 -15.84 5.27
C SER A 15 17.09 -15.39 6.35
N ILE A 16 17.17 -15.96 7.55
CA ILE A 16 16.31 -15.58 8.68
C ILE A 16 16.59 -14.13 9.11
N GLY A 17 17.85 -13.72 9.23
CA GLY A 17 18.21 -12.36 9.59
C GLY A 17 17.68 -11.32 8.59
N HIS A 18 17.73 -11.63 7.29
CA HIS A 18 17.18 -10.76 6.23
C HIS A 18 15.65 -10.68 6.30
N ALA A 19 14.99 -11.82 6.47
CA ALA A 19 13.53 -11.85 6.59
C ALA A 19 13.03 -11.08 7.83
N VAL A 20 13.69 -11.23 8.97
CA VAL A 20 13.38 -10.47 10.19
C VAL A 20 13.61 -8.97 9.97
N GLY A 21 14.71 -8.59 9.33
CA GLY A 21 15.00 -7.18 9.00
C GLY A 21 13.90 -6.55 8.16
N GLN A 22 13.48 -7.22 7.08
CA GLN A 22 12.39 -6.76 6.22
C GLN A 22 11.05 -6.68 6.96
N GLY A 23 10.75 -7.65 7.81
CA GLY A 23 9.54 -7.65 8.63
C GLY A 23 9.49 -6.46 9.59
N VAL A 24 10.60 -6.18 10.27
CA VAL A 24 10.72 -5.03 11.18
C VAL A 24 10.58 -3.71 10.43
N GLU A 25 11.21 -3.58 9.26
CA GLU A 25 11.13 -2.38 8.44
C GLU A 25 9.71 -2.11 7.96
N LEU A 26 9.01 -3.14 7.46
CA LEU A 26 7.61 -3.03 7.08
C LEU A 26 6.73 -2.64 8.28
N ALA A 27 6.95 -3.24 9.45
CA ALA A 27 6.20 -2.92 10.66
C ALA A 27 6.40 -1.45 11.09
N VAL A 28 7.64 -0.96 11.03
CA VAL A 28 7.97 0.45 11.32
C VAL A 28 7.33 1.38 10.29
N ALA A 29 7.39 1.05 8.99
CA ALA A 29 6.74 1.83 7.94
C ALA A 29 5.23 1.93 8.16
N CYS A 30 4.57 0.82 8.49
CA CYS A 30 3.14 0.79 8.80
C CYS A 30 2.81 1.64 10.04
N LEU A 31 3.61 1.57 11.09
CA LEU A 31 3.43 2.38 12.30
C LEU A 31 3.58 3.88 11.99
N ILE A 32 4.61 4.25 11.25
CA ILE A 32 4.83 5.65 10.82
C ILE A 32 3.64 6.14 10.00
N THR A 33 3.17 5.35 9.04
CA THR A 33 2.01 5.69 8.20
C THR A 33 0.77 5.93 9.04
N TYR A 34 0.48 5.02 9.98
CA TYR A 34 -0.69 5.13 10.84
C TYR A 34 -0.65 6.39 11.72
N VAL A 35 0.48 6.64 12.38
CA VAL A 35 0.67 7.83 13.22
C VAL A 35 0.61 9.12 12.37
N LEU A 36 1.20 9.12 11.19
CA LEU A 36 1.20 10.27 10.29
C LEU A 36 -0.23 10.66 9.89
N ILE A 37 -1.05 9.69 9.48
CA ILE A 37 -2.44 9.92 9.09
C ILE A 37 -3.26 10.44 10.27
N THR A 38 -3.22 9.75 11.42
CA THR A 38 -4.00 10.13 12.58
C THR A 38 -3.63 11.51 13.14
N GLN A 39 -2.36 11.92 13.04
CA GLN A 39 -1.91 13.26 13.46
C GLN A 39 -2.22 14.36 12.45
N ILE A 40 -2.18 14.05 11.13
CA ILE A 40 -2.46 15.03 10.07
C ILE A 40 -3.96 15.30 9.97
N LEU A 41 -4.79 14.26 9.94
CA LEU A 41 -6.24 14.44 9.80
C LEU A 41 -6.84 15.22 10.97
N ILE A 42 -6.41 14.93 12.21
CA ILE A 42 -6.85 15.68 13.40
C ILE A 42 -6.55 17.18 13.30
N ARG A 43 -5.46 17.55 12.62
CA ARG A 43 -5.04 18.97 12.51
C ARG A 43 -5.65 19.70 11.31
N VAL A 44 -5.99 19.00 10.25
CA VAL A 44 -6.37 19.61 8.96
C VAL A 44 -7.88 19.57 8.74
N TYR A 45 -8.55 18.53 9.22
CA TYR A 45 -9.99 18.37 9.09
C TYR A 45 -10.57 17.95 10.43
N SER A 46 -11.64 18.62 10.87
CA SER A 46 -12.48 18.20 11.99
C SER A 46 -13.35 17.00 11.56
N VAL A 47 -12.72 15.90 11.20
CA VAL A 47 -13.37 14.66 10.78
C VAL A 47 -13.70 13.84 12.02
N SER A 48 -14.67 12.94 11.93
CA SER A 48 -15.03 12.07 13.03
C SER A 48 -13.88 11.12 13.38
N ARG A 49 -13.81 10.68 14.65
CA ARG A 49 -12.81 9.72 15.10
C ARG A 49 -12.86 8.39 14.32
N GLU A 50 -14.00 8.04 13.79
CA GLU A 50 -14.20 6.84 12.96
C GLU A 50 -13.51 6.99 11.60
N ASP A 51 -13.59 8.17 10.99
CA ASP A 51 -12.91 8.46 9.72
C ASP A 51 -11.39 8.46 9.88
N ASP A 52 -10.86 8.93 11.01
CA ASP A 52 -9.42 8.92 11.32
C ASP A 52 -8.88 7.49 11.41
N LEU A 53 -9.59 6.59 12.11
CA LEU A 53 -9.20 5.19 12.23
C LEU A 53 -9.26 4.47 10.88
N LEU A 54 -10.31 4.72 10.10
CA LEU A 54 -10.46 4.17 8.75
C LEU A 54 -9.35 4.66 7.81
N GLY A 55 -9.03 5.95 7.87
CA GLY A 55 -7.94 6.56 7.10
C GLY A 55 -6.59 5.96 7.43
N GLY A 56 -6.28 5.83 8.73
CA GLY A 56 -5.07 5.19 9.20
C GLY A 56 -4.94 3.75 8.69
N MET A 57 -6.00 2.97 8.82
CA MET A 57 -6.05 1.59 8.29
C MET A 57 -5.80 1.56 6.78
N TRP A 58 -6.46 2.44 6.02
CA TRP A 58 -6.38 2.47 4.57
C TRP A 58 -4.98 2.86 4.06
N ALA A 59 -4.35 3.84 4.71
CA ALA A 59 -2.98 4.23 4.39
C ALA A 59 -1.97 3.12 4.70
N VAL A 60 -2.15 2.40 5.81
CA VAL A 60 -1.32 1.22 6.14
C VAL A 60 -1.47 0.14 5.06
N VAL A 61 -2.68 -0.15 4.62
CA VAL A 61 -2.92 -1.08 3.51
C VAL A 61 -2.20 -0.62 2.24
N ALA A 62 -2.25 0.68 1.91
CA ALA A 62 -1.53 1.22 0.75
C ALA A 62 -0.01 1.08 0.90
N THR A 63 0.54 1.29 2.09
CA THR A 63 1.97 1.08 2.40
C THR A 63 2.39 -0.37 2.16
N ILE A 64 1.61 -1.34 2.67
CA ILE A 64 1.88 -2.78 2.49
C ILE A 64 1.87 -3.17 1.01
N PHE A 65 0.91 -2.69 0.24
CA PHE A 65 0.81 -3.01 -1.19
C PHE A 65 1.96 -2.44 -2.02
N VAL A 66 2.50 -1.30 -1.61
CA VAL A 66 3.57 -0.61 -2.34
C VAL A 66 4.95 -1.07 -1.89
N TYR A 67 5.12 -1.40 -0.60
CA TYR A 67 6.41 -1.89 -0.09
C TYR A 67 6.82 -3.18 -0.79
N ARG A 68 7.98 -3.18 -1.43
CA ARG A 68 8.59 -4.31 -2.13
C ARG A 68 10.09 -4.36 -1.79
N GLU A 69 10.69 -5.51 -2.01
CA GLU A 69 12.13 -5.72 -1.81
C GLU A 69 13.04 -4.80 -2.64
N SER A 70 12.52 -4.22 -3.72
CA SER A 70 13.26 -3.34 -4.63
C SER A 70 12.51 -2.03 -4.83
N TYR A 71 13.23 -0.91 -4.77
CA TYR A 71 12.71 0.43 -5.03
C TYR A 71 11.96 0.54 -6.37
N GLN A 72 12.53 -0.02 -7.44
CA GLN A 72 11.88 0.00 -8.77
C GLN A 72 10.54 -0.75 -8.76
N LYS A 73 10.47 -1.89 -8.09
CA LYS A 73 9.22 -2.66 -7.92
C LYS A 73 8.22 -1.89 -7.07
N SER A 74 8.68 -1.17 -6.04
CA SER A 74 7.82 -0.34 -5.20
C SER A 74 7.23 0.84 -5.97
N VAL A 75 8.04 1.52 -6.79
CA VAL A 75 7.54 2.61 -7.65
C VAL A 75 6.55 2.10 -8.68
N SER A 76 6.82 0.97 -9.33
CA SER A 76 5.89 0.35 -10.28
C SER A 76 4.58 -0.05 -9.60
N ALA A 77 4.64 -0.64 -8.42
CA ALA A 77 3.46 -0.99 -7.63
C ALA A 77 2.65 0.25 -7.21
N ALA A 78 3.33 1.36 -6.87
CA ALA A 78 2.68 2.62 -6.53
C ALA A 78 1.93 3.21 -7.73
N ILE A 79 2.53 3.22 -8.91
CA ILE A 79 1.90 3.71 -10.15
C ILE A 79 0.66 2.85 -10.49
N SER A 80 0.79 1.52 -10.41
CA SER A 80 -0.31 0.60 -10.62
C SER A 80 -1.46 0.88 -9.64
N ARG A 81 -1.16 0.95 -8.35
CA ARG A 81 -2.16 1.22 -7.32
C ARG A 81 -2.80 2.60 -7.48
N MET A 82 -2.00 3.64 -7.82
CA MET A 82 -2.53 4.99 -8.07
C MET A 82 -3.55 4.99 -9.21
N SER A 83 -3.22 4.38 -10.35
CA SER A 83 -4.13 4.35 -11.50
C SER A 83 -5.43 3.60 -11.19
N ALA A 84 -5.35 2.46 -10.49
CA ALA A 84 -6.53 1.72 -10.04
C ALA A 84 -7.38 2.54 -9.06
N THR A 85 -6.73 3.23 -8.11
CA THR A 85 -7.42 4.07 -7.12
C THR A 85 -8.10 5.27 -7.77
N VAL A 86 -7.43 5.98 -8.69
CA VAL A 86 -7.99 7.13 -9.40
C VAL A 86 -9.21 6.72 -10.25
N LEU A 87 -9.13 5.59 -10.94
CA LEU A 87 -10.26 5.06 -11.70
C LEU A 87 -11.46 4.75 -10.79
N SER A 88 -11.21 3.98 -9.71
CA SER A 88 -12.25 3.62 -8.74
C SER A 88 -12.87 4.86 -8.10
N PHE A 89 -12.03 5.83 -7.73
CA PHE A 89 -12.44 7.11 -7.19
C PHE A 89 -13.36 7.86 -8.16
N ALA A 90 -12.96 8.02 -9.40
CA ALA A 90 -13.74 8.73 -10.42
C ALA A 90 -15.11 8.07 -10.64
N LEU A 91 -15.15 6.74 -10.72
CA LEU A 91 -16.38 5.98 -10.87
C LEU A 91 -17.29 6.11 -9.64
N CYS A 92 -16.75 5.96 -8.43
CA CYS A 92 -17.51 6.11 -7.19
C CYS A 92 -18.02 7.54 -7.00
N LEU A 93 -17.18 8.55 -7.24
CA LEU A 93 -17.57 9.94 -7.11
C LEU A 93 -18.69 10.28 -8.07
N LEU A 94 -18.55 9.90 -9.35
CA LEU A 94 -19.58 10.13 -10.37
C LEU A 94 -20.90 9.47 -9.96
N TYR A 95 -20.87 8.25 -9.45
CA TYR A 95 -22.06 7.55 -8.99
C TYR A 95 -22.70 8.23 -7.78
N LEU A 96 -21.90 8.53 -6.72
CA LEU A 96 -22.42 9.08 -5.46
C LEU A 96 -22.90 10.52 -5.57
N LEU A 97 -22.51 11.26 -6.62
CA LEU A 97 -23.06 12.59 -6.91
C LEU A 97 -24.52 12.55 -7.38
N PHE A 98 -24.93 11.47 -8.05
CA PHE A 98 -26.25 11.37 -8.65
C PHE A 98 -27.17 10.35 -7.97
N LEU A 99 -26.59 9.33 -7.34
CA LEU A 99 -27.31 8.19 -6.80
C LEU A 99 -26.83 7.86 -5.38
N PRO A 100 -27.75 7.51 -4.46
CA PRO A 100 -27.37 6.96 -3.17
C PRO A 100 -26.80 5.56 -3.33
N PHE A 101 -26.15 5.08 -2.26
CA PHE A 101 -25.59 3.72 -2.24
C PHE A 101 -26.69 2.66 -2.51
N HIS A 102 -26.41 1.77 -3.44
CA HIS A 102 -27.19 0.55 -3.72
C HIS A 102 -26.25 -0.60 -4.05
N ALA A 103 -26.60 -1.82 -3.60
CA ALA A 103 -25.79 -3.02 -3.88
C ALA A 103 -25.64 -3.30 -5.39
N LEU A 104 -26.69 -3.06 -6.18
CA LEU A 104 -26.63 -3.18 -7.63
C LEU A 104 -25.69 -2.14 -8.25
N GLY A 105 -25.67 -0.91 -7.71
CA GLY A 105 -24.73 0.12 -8.14
C GLY A 105 -23.28 -0.26 -7.87
N LEU A 106 -22.99 -0.82 -6.68
CA LEU A 106 -21.68 -1.36 -6.35
C LEU A 106 -21.23 -2.44 -7.37
N ALA A 107 -22.09 -3.41 -7.63
CA ALA A 107 -21.80 -4.48 -8.59
C ALA A 107 -21.55 -3.93 -10.02
N ALA A 108 -22.36 -2.96 -10.44
CA ALA A 108 -22.22 -2.29 -11.74
C ALA A 108 -20.88 -1.53 -11.84
N LEU A 109 -20.49 -0.77 -10.79
CA LEU A 109 -19.23 -0.02 -10.76
C LEU A 109 -18.01 -0.94 -10.82
N ILE A 110 -18.04 -2.06 -10.08
CA ILE A 110 -16.99 -3.07 -10.14
C ILE A 110 -16.89 -3.65 -11.55
N GLY A 111 -18.02 -4.01 -12.17
CA GLY A 111 -18.06 -4.53 -13.52
C GLY A 111 -17.53 -3.55 -14.55
N ILE A 112 -17.98 -2.28 -14.52
CA ILE A 112 -17.51 -1.22 -15.40
C ILE A 112 -16.01 -0.99 -15.21
N GLY A 113 -15.54 -0.87 -13.97
CA GLY A 113 -14.13 -0.69 -13.64
C GLY A 113 -13.26 -1.84 -14.16
N ALA A 114 -13.72 -3.08 -14.01
CA ALA A 114 -13.03 -4.25 -14.54
C ALA A 114 -12.94 -4.22 -16.09
N VAL A 115 -14.04 -3.92 -16.76
CA VAL A 115 -14.05 -3.81 -18.23
C VAL A 115 -13.09 -2.72 -18.72
N VAL A 116 -13.12 -1.54 -18.09
CA VAL A 116 -12.22 -0.42 -18.46
C VAL A 116 -10.76 -0.83 -18.28
N LEU A 117 -10.40 -1.45 -17.16
CA LEU A 117 -9.01 -1.87 -16.90
C LEU A 117 -8.54 -2.97 -17.85
N ILE A 118 -9.41 -3.91 -18.21
CA ILE A 118 -9.08 -4.96 -19.19
C ILE A 118 -8.88 -4.35 -20.58
N LEU A 119 -9.72 -3.40 -20.99
CA LEU A 119 -9.60 -2.73 -22.30
C LEU A 119 -8.32 -1.89 -22.42
N VAL A 120 -7.86 -1.28 -21.31
CA VAL A 120 -6.57 -0.55 -21.29
C VAL A 120 -5.38 -1.48 -21.01
N ASN A 121 -5.57 -2.79 -21.10
CA ASN A 121 -4.53 -3.83 -20.89
C ASN A 121 -3.88 -3.79 -19.50
N ARG A 122 -4.68 -3.50 -18.48
CA ARG A 122 -4.28 -3.44 -17.04
C ARG A 122 -5.10 -4.40 -16.17
N SER A 123 -5.25 -5.63 -16.63
CA SER A 123 -6.03 -6.66 -15.94
C SER A 123 -5.51 -6.97 -14.52
N GLU A 124 -4.21 -6.75 -14.27
CA GLU A 124 -3.59 -6.93 -12.95
C GLU A 124 -4.17 -5.97 -11.89
N ASP A 125 -4.66 -4.82 -12.32
CA ASP A 125 -5.20 -3.79 -11.43
C ASP A 125 -6.68 -4.00 -11.09
N VAL A 126 -7.38 -4.92 -11.74
CA VAL A 126 -8.83 -5.16 -11.55
C VAL A 126 -9.15 -5.50 -10.09
N ILE A 127 -8.35 -6.36 -9.46
CA ILE A 127 -8.56 -6.75 -8.05
C ILE A 127 -8.41 -5.51 -7.14
N THR A 128 -7.37 -4.73 -7.34
CA THR A 128 -7.11 -3.52 -6.54
C THR A 128 -8.23 -2.50 -6.71
N ALA A 129 -8.67 -2.24 -7.94
CA ALA A 129 -9.77 -1.32 -8.24
C ALA A 129 -11.10 -1.82 -7.63
N SER A 130 -11.40 -3.10 -7.73
CA SER A 130 -12.61 -3.69 -7.17
C SER A 130 -12.65 -3.57 -5.65
N ILE A 131 -11.54 -3.86 -4.95
CA ILE A 131 -11.42 -3.69 -3.51
C ILE A 131 -11.62 -2.22 -3.12
N THR A 132 -10.96 -1.29 -3.83
CA THR A 132 -11.08 0.15 -3.59
C THR A 132 -12.51 0.63 -3.78
N THR A 133 -13.16 0.26 -4.89
CA THR A 133 -14.57 0.58 -5.16
C THR A 133 -15.47 0.06 -4.05
N THR A 134 -15.29 -1.19 -3.62
CA THR A 134 -16.09 -1.78 -2.56
C THR A 134 -15.96 -1.01 -1.25
N VAL A 135 -14.73 -0.71 -0.83
CA VAL A 135 -14.51 0.02 0.43
C VAL A 135 -15.10 1.42 0.37
N VAL A 136 -14.85 2.18 -0.70
CA VAL A 136 -15.38 3.54 -0.86
C VAL A 136 -16.90 3.55 -0.81
N MET A 137 -17.55 2.64 -1.53
CA MET A 137 -19.00 2.56 -1.59
C MET A 137 -19.62 2.13 -0.26
N VAL A 138 -19.02 1.16 0.45
CA VAL A 138 -19.51 0.69 1.75
C VAL A 138 -19.33 1.78 2.80
N VAL A 139 -18.19 2.47 2.83
CA VAL A 139 -17.96 3.59 3.76
C VAL A 139 -18.93 4.75 3.48
N ALA A 140 -19.20 5.06 2.21
CA ALA A 140 -20.21 6.04 1.84
C ALA A 140 -21.63 5.64 2.29
N ALA A 141 -21.94 4.34 2.35
CA ALA A 141 -23.19 3.85 2.90
C ALA A 141 -23.32 4.03 4.42
N ILE A 142 -22.21 3.89 5.15
CA ILE A 142 -22.16 4.08 6.61
C ILE A 142 -22.29 5.57 6.98
N SER A 143 -21.71 6.47 6.16
CA SER A 143 -21.72 7.92 6.39
C SER A 143 -22.40 8.67 5.25
N PRO A 144 -23.72 8.55 5.09
CA PRO A 144 -24.43 9.06 3.90
C PRO A 144 -24.47 10.59 3.82
N GLN A 145 -24.35 11.31 4.94
CA GLN A 145 -24.41 12.79 4.97
C GLN A 145 -23.25 13.46 4.21
N HIS A 146 -22.12 12.78 4.08
CA HIS A 146 -20.93 13.26 3.39
C HIS A 146 -20.34 12.18 2.46
N ALA A 147 -21.21 11.39 1.82
CA ALA A 147 -20.79 10.25 0.98
C ALA A 147 -19.77 10.63 -0.11
N TRP A 148 -19.90 11.79 -0.72
CA TRP A 148 -19.01 12.29 -1.76
C TRP A 148 -17.59 12.67 -1.26
N THR A 149 -17.43 12.93 0.05
CA THR A 149 -16.10 13.24 0.62
C THR A 149 -15.26 11.99 0.83
N GLN A 150 -15.88 10.83 0.98
CA GLN A 150 -15.20 9.56 1.24
C GLN A 150 -14.18 9.18 0.15
N PRO A 151 -14.50 9.27 -1.15
CA PRO A 151 -13.52 9.04 -2.20
C PRO A 151 -12.28 9.96 -2.07
N ILE A 152 -12.48 11.24 -1.72
CA ILE A 152 -11.37 12.21 -1.58
C ILE A 152 -10.45 11.83 -0.42
N LEU A 153 -11.02 11.48 0.74
CA LEU A 153 -10.26 11.03 1.90
C LEU A 153 -9.45 9.77 1.58
N ARG A 154 -10.07 8.78 0.93
CA ARG A 154 -9.38 7.53 0.54
C ARG A 154 -8.24 7.78 -0.45
N LEU A 155 -8.39 8.77 -1.33
CA LEU A 155 -7.31 9.15 -2.23
C LEU A 155 -6.12 9.76 -1.47
N LEU A 156 -6.39 10.64 -0.50
CA LEU A 156 -5.34 11.24 0.33
C LEU A 156 -4.61 10.17 1.17
N ASP A 157 -5.36 9.30 1.84
CA ASP A 157 -4.80 8.21 2.64
C ASP A 157 -3.91 7.29 1.80
N THR A 158 -4.36 6.95 0.59
CA THR A 158 -3.60 6.12 -0.35
C THR A 158 -2.31 6.81 -0.78
N ASN A 159 -2.33 8.11 -1.08
CA ASN A 159 -1.15 8.87 -1.46
C ASN A 159 -0.09 8.89 -0.35
N ILE A 160 -0.50 9.14 0.88
CA ILE A 160 0.40 9.17 2.03
C ILE A 160 0.99 7.77 2.26
N GLY A 161 0.16 6.73 2.24
CA GLY A 161 0.62 5.35 2.40
C GLY A 161 1.62 4.94 1.33
N MET A 162 1.38 5.30 0.06
CA MET A 162 2.32 5.04 -1.04
C MET A 162 3.63 5.78 -0.88
N ALA A 163 3.60 7.05 -0.47
CA ALA A 163 4.82 7.84 -0.25
C ALA A 163 5.70 7.21 0.84
N VAL A 164 5.10 6.77 1.95
CA VAL A 164 5.82 6.08 3.03
C VAL A 164 6.35 4.72 2.56
N GLY A 165 5.57 3.94 1.81
CA GLY A 165 6.00 2.64 1.27
C GLY A 165 7.21 2.77 0.32
N ILE A 166 7.22 3.80 -0.55
CA ILE A 166 8.37 4.10 -1.42
C ILE A 166 9.58 4.54 -0.60
N ALA A 167 9.39 5.41 0.39
CA ALA A 167 10.45 5.89 1.25
C ALA A 167 11.10 4.75 2.05
N ALA A 168 10.29 3.82 2.57
CA ALA A 168 10.79 2.62 3.25
C ALA A 168 11.63 1.75 2.31
N ALA A 169 11.16 1.47 1.10
CA ALA A 169 11.94 0.70 0.12
C ALA A 169 13.25 1.40 -0.28
N TRP A 170 13.28 2.73 -0.29
CA TRP A 170 14.52 3.48 -0.56
C TRP A 170 15.53 3.40 0.60
N THR A 171 15.05 3.43 1.85
CA THR A 171 15.89 3.26 3.03
C THR A 171 16.50 1.86 3.10
N SER A 172 15.76 0.82 2.75
CA SER A 172 16.26 -0.55 2.61
C SER A 172 17.45 -0.63 1.67
N LEU A 173 17.37 0.01 0.51
CA LEU A 173 18.46 0.03 -0.46
C LEU A 173 19.72 0.68 0.09
N LYS A 174 19.57 1.81 0.79
CA LYS A 174 20.74 2.50 1.39
C LYS A 174 21.41 1.67 2.48
N LEU A 175 20.63 1.04 3.34
CA LEU A 175 21.14 0.18 4.41
C LEU A 175 21.80 -1.08 3.85
N GLY A 176 21.19 -1.75 2.88
CA GLY A 176 21.75 -2.94 2.22
C GLY A 176 23.08 -2.65 1.53
N SER A 177 23.22 -1.52 0.83
CA SER A 177 24.46 -1.13 0.17
C SER A 177 25.59 -0.77 1.14
N GLN A 178 25.29 -0.32 2.36
CA GLN A 178 26.28 -0.05 3.39
C GLN A 178 26.80 -1.33 4.05
N THR A 179 25.94 -2.34 4.19
CA THR A 179 26.31 -3.63 4.79
C THR A 179 27.27 -4.38 3.86
N ASP A 180 27.06 -4.32 2.55
CA ASP A 180 27.92 -4.96 1.55
C ASP A 180 29.28 -4.26 1.44
N ARG A 181 29.35 -2.94 1.63
CA ARG A 181 30.60 -2.17 1.67
C ARG A 181 31.44 -2.41 2.94
N ARG A 182 30.82 -2.85 4.03
CA ARG A 182 31.52 -3.14 5.30
C ARG A 182 32.04 -4.57 5.39
N SER A 183 31.84 -5.40 4.38
CA SER A 183 32.46 -6.72 4.24
C SER A 183 33.60 -6.72 3.16
N PRO A 184 34.63 -5.90 3.32
CA PRO A 184 35.76 -5.97 2.41
C PRO A 184 36.85 -6.89 3.01
N ALA A 185 37.29 -7.86 2.19
CA ALA A 185 38.62 -8.39 2.23
C ALA A 185 39.00 -9.29 3.42
N THR A 186 38.31 -10.43 3.59
CA THR A 186 38.96 -11.59 4.21
C THR A 186 39.18 -12.74 3.21
N ALA A 187 38.97 -12.52 1.92
CA ALA A 187 39.12 -13.55 0.87
C ALA A 187 40.23 -13.22 -0.13
N ARG A 188 41.30 -12.54 0.29
CA ARG A 188 42.47 -12.34 -0.58
C ARG A 188 43.80 -12.53 0.16
N LYS A 189 43.91 -13.65 0.84
CA LYS A 189 45.22 -14.22 1.25
C LYS A 189 45.04 -15.73 1.43
N LEU A 190 45.24 -16.48 0.39
CA LEU A 190 45.91 -17.80 0.32
C LEU A 190 46.09 -18.14 -1.15
#